data_cc23ebf811044b5564b2603645141172
#
_entry.id   cc23ebf811044b5564b2603645141172
#
_cell.length_a   1.000
_cell.length_b   1.000
_cell.length_c   1.000
_cell.angle_alpha   90.00
_cell.angle_beta   90.00
_cell.angle_gamma   90.00
#
_symmetry.space_group_name_H-M   'P 1'
#
loop_
_entity.id
_entity.type
_entity.pdbx_description
1 polymer ?
#
loop_
_entity_poly.entity_id
_entity_poly.type
_entity_poly.pdbx_seq_one_letter_code
_entity_poly.pdbx_strand_id
1 'polypeptide(L)'
;EARLKVGLQGLGASEGAYQKSVAYARERVQGGVPIIEHADVKRMLLTMRALNEAMRALAYAEAVTMDLAHAGPAEARDANQRRIDLMIPVIKGWLTELGMEITSLGVQVHGGMGYVEETGAAQYLRDVRITPIYEGTNGIQAADLLNRKLGRDGGATMEAMQAEMAELIDALQAQAHPDLAAIGVCLQVALADHVATTNQLLATLAEDRFAALGGSFDYMMQTGYLFGGCLLYTSPSPRDSIR
;
A
#
# COMPACT_ATOMS: atom_id res chain seq x y z
N GLU A 1 12.69 3.95 -11.58
CA GLU A 1 11.84 3.13 -12.47
C GLU A 1 11.78 1.65 -12.08
N ALA A 2 12.92 0.93 -11.94
CA ALA A 2 12.93 -0.51 -11.65
C ALA A 2 12.12 -0.86 -10.38
N ARG A 3 12.36 -0.16 -9.27
CA ARG A 3 11.67 -0.41 -7.99
C ARG A 3 10.16 -0.18 -8.05
N LEU A 4 9.68 0.82 -8.80
CA LEU A 4 8.25 1.01 -9.06
C LEU A 4 7.66 -0.21 -9.79
N LYS A 5 8.34 -0.69 -10.83
CA LYS A 5 7.91 -1.86 -11.61
C LYS A 5 7.85 -3.13 -10.73
N VAL A 6 8.78 -3.28 -9.79
CA VAL A 6 8.74 -4.41 -8.82
C VAL A 6 7.54 -4.28 -7.88
N GLY A 7 7.21 -3.08 -7.39
CA GLY A 7 5.97 -2.86 -6.64
C GLY A 7 4.72 -3.27 -7.44
N LEU A 8 4.67 -2.88 -8.72
CA LEU A 8 3.57 -3.25 -9.63
C LEU A 8 3.48 -4.77 -9.88
N GLN A 9 4.58 -5.53 -9.81
CA GLN A 9 4.52 -7.00 -9.85
C GLN A 9 3.81 -7.57 -8.62
N GLY A 10 4.08 -7.02 -7.43
CA GLY A 10 3.34 -7.37 -6.22
C GLY A 10 1.84 -7.14 -6.37
N LEU A 11 1.45 -5.96 -6.87
CA LEU A 11 0.06 -5.62 -7.16
C LEU A 11 -0.56 -6.55 -8.21
N GLY A 12 0.14 -6.84 -9.31
CA GLY A 12 -0.37 -7.70 -10.39
C GLY A 12 -0.62 -9.14 -9.92
N ALA A 13 0.31 -9.71 -9.14
CA ALA A 13 0.15 -11.05 -8.56
C ALA A 13 -1.02 -11.08 -7.56
N SER A 14 -1.15 -10.05 -6.73
CA SER A 14 -2.24 -9.90 -5.77
C SER A 14 -3.61 -9.83 -6.45
N GLU A 15 -3.71 -9.03 -7.48
CA GLU A 15 -4.96 -8.88 -8.25
C GLU A 15 -5.36 -10.19 -8.92
N GLY A 16 -4.40 -10.89 -9.55
CA GLY A 16 -4.66 -12.21 -10.14
C GLY A 16 -5.12 -13.23 -9.10
N ALA A 17 -4.49 -13.26 -7.91
CA ALA A 17 -4.90 -14.13 -6.81
C ALA A 17 -6.32 -13.78 -6.30
N TYR A 18 -6.65 -12.49 -6.19
CA TYR A 18 -7.98 -12.03 -5.78
C TYR A 18 -9.05 -12.46 -6.77
N GLN A 19 -8.88 -12.19 -8.06
CA GLN A 19 -9.86 -12.54 -9.09
C GLN A 19 -10.12 -14.06 -9.11
N LYS A 20 -9.05 -14.85 -9.04
CA LYS A 20 -9.15 -16.32 -8.96
C LYS A 20 -9.89 -16.77 -7.70
N SER A 21 -9.61 -16.15 -6.55
CA SER A 21 -10.27 -16.47 -5.28
C SER A 21 -11.76 -16.15 -5.31
N VAL A 22 -12.16 -15.02 -5.91
CA VAL A 22 -13.58 -14.67 -6.07
C VAL A 22 -14.31 -15.67 -6.97
N ALA A 23 -13.71 -16.05 -8.10
CA ALA A 23 -14.29 -17.05 -9.00
C ALA A 23 -14.50 -18.38 -8.28
N TYR A 24 -13.45 -18.90 -7.62
CA TYR A 24 -13.53 -20.13 -6.85
C TYR A 24 -14.58 -20.08 -5.73
N ALA A 25 -14.64 -18.99 -4.98
CA ALA A 25 -15.55 -18.84 -3.86
C ALA A 25 -17.03 -18.79 -4.28
N ARG A 26 -17.33 -18.37 -5.51
CA ARG A 26 -18.68 -18.39 -6.07
C ARG A 26 -19.14 -19.78 -6.51
N GLU A 27 -18.22 -20.63 -6.94
CA GLU A 27 -18.51 -21.95 -7.49
C GLU A 27 -18.43 -23.07 -6.43
N ARG A 28 -17.47 -22.97 -5.50
CA ARG A 28 -17.23 -23.98 -4.48
C ARG A 28 -18.36 -23.96 -3.44
N VAL A 29 -19.01 -25.11 -3.26
CA VAL A 29 -20.07 -25.28 -2.25
C VAL A 29 -19.54 -26.06 -1.04
N GLN A 30 -19.77 -25.54 0.16
CA GLN A 30 -19.57 -26.21 1.45
C GLN A 30 -20.63 -25.75 2.44
N GLY A 31 -21.10 -26.66 3.31
CA GLY A 31 -22.17 -26.34 4.24
C GLY A 31 -23.51 -26.01 3.55
N GLY A 32 -23.71 -26.50 2.32
CA GLY A 32 -24.95 -26.31 1.55
C GLY A 32 -25.04 -25.00 0.75
N VAL A 33 -24.02 -24.12 0.83
CA VAL A 33 -24.00 -22.83 0.13
C VAL A 33 -22.64 -22.60 -0.55
N PRO A 34 -22.54 -21.72 -1.58
CA PRO A 34 -21.25 -21.25 -2.08
C PRO A 34 -20.41 -20.67 -0.95
N ILE A 35 -19.11 -20.96 -0.94
CA ILE A 35 -18.25 -20.54 0.19
C ILE A 35 -18.14 -19.02 0.33
N ILE A 36 -18.42 -18.26 -0.73
CA ILE A 36 -18.50 -16.80 -0.66
C ILE A 36 -19.54 -16.30 0.35
N GLU A 37 -20.51 -17.12 0.73
CA GLU A 37 -21.53 -16.76 1.74
C GLU A 37 -21.00 -16.87 3.18
N HIS A 38 -19.90 -17.58 3.41
CA HIS A 38 -19.32 -17.71 4.74
C HIS A 38 -18.62 -16.43 5.18
N ALA A 39 -18.84 -16.03 6.44
CA ALA A 39 -18.36 -14.76 6.98
C ALA A 39 -16.83 -14.59 6.88
N ASP A 40 -16.05 -15.64 7.17
CA ASP A 40 -14.58 -15.54 7.10
C ASP A 40 -14.08 -15.47 5.66
N VAL A 41 -14.73 -16.13 4.71
CA VAL A 41 -14.40 -15.99 3.28
C VAL A 41 -14.70 -14.56 2.81
N LYS A 42 -15.84 -13.97 3.22
CA LYS A 42 -16.15 -12.55 2.95
C LYS A 42 -15.08 -11.63 3.52
N ARG A 43 -14.67 -11.86 4.78
CA ARG A 43 -13.58 -11.08 5.40
C ARG A 43 -12.29 -11.15 4.58
N MET A 44 -11.83 -12.34 4.20
CA MET A 44 -10.62 -12.53 3.40
C MET A 44 -10.72 -11.82 2.04
N LEU A 45 -11.82 -12.00 1.30
CA LEU A 45 -12.02 -11.37 0.00
C LEU A 45 -12.11 -9.85 0.09
N LEU A 46 -12.75 -9.30 1.13
CA LEU A 46 -12.82 -7.86 1.37
C LEU A 46 -11.43 -7.29 1.70
N THR A 47 -10.64 -7.98 2.52
CA THR A 47 -9.25 -7.60 2.83
C THR A 47 -8.42 -7.57 1.55
N MET A 48 -8.44 -8.64 0.75
CA MET A 48 -7.71 -8.72 -0.52
C MET A 48 -8.11 -7.57 -1.46
N ARG A 49 -9.40 -7.27 -1.57
CA ARG A 49 -9.91 -6.20 -2.41
C ARG A 49 -9.45 -4.83 -1.94
N ALA A 50 -9.66 -4.51 -0.66
CA ALA A 50 -9.32 -3.21 -0.11
C ALA A 50 -7.82 -2.90 -0.25
N LEU A 51 -6.96 -3.89 0.06
CA LEU A 51 -5.51 -3.73 -0.08
C LEU A 51 -5.09 -3.59 -1.55
N ASN A 52 -5.67 -4.34 -2.49
CA ASN A 52 -5.39 -4.19 -3.92
C ASN A 52 -5.79 -2.80 -4.44
N GLU A 53 -6.93 -2.29 -4.03
CA GLU A 53 -7.41 -0.96 -4.44
C GLU A 53 -6.50 0.15 -3.85
N ALA A 54 -6.10 0.04 -2.59
CA ALA A 54 -5.18 0.98 -1.95
C ALA A 54 -3.77 0.96 -2.59
N MET A 55 -3.23 -0.24 -2.85
CA MET A 55 -1.95 -0.42 -3.55
C MET A 55 -2.00 0.22 -4.94
N ARG A 56 -3.09 0.03 -5.69
CA ARG A 56 -3.28 0.59 -7.03
C ARG A 56 -3.35 2.11 -6.99
N ALA A 57 -4.13 2.67 -6.06
CA ALA A 57 -4.27 4.11 -5.90
C ALA A 57 -2.90 4.76 -5.62
N LEU A 58 -2.13 4.22 -4.68
CA LEU A 58 -0.80 4.72 -4.35
C LEU A 58 0.18 4.58 -5.53
N ALA A 59 0.23 3.40 -6.15
CA ALA A 59 1.17 3.14 -7.24
C ALA A 59 0.92 4.06 -8.45
N TYR A 60 -0.34 4.32 -8.78
CA TYR A 60 -0.68 5.17 -9.93
C TYR A 60 -0.51 6.67 -9.62
N ALA A 61 -0.84 7.11 -8.40
CA ALA A 61 -0.56 8.48 -7.98
C ALA A 61 0.94 8.80 -8.08
N GLU A 62 1.78 7.90 -7.61
CA GLU A 62 3.23 8.10 -7.66
C GLU A 62 3.84 7.86 -9.06
N ALA A 63 3.19 7.07 -9.93
CA ALA A 63 3.57 7.00 -11.35
C ALA A 63 3.30 8.34 -12.06
N VAL A 64 2.16 8.98 -11.79
CA VAL A 64 1.86 10.34 -12.28
C VAL A 64 2.86 11.36 -11.72
N THR A 65 3.19 11.28 -10.44
CA THR A 65 4.21 12.13 -9.82
C THR A 65 5.57 11.98 -10.52
N MET A 66 5.94 10.75 -10.92
CA MET A 66 7.17 10.50 -11.69
C MET A 66 7.12 11.15 -13.08
N ASP A 67 5.99 11.08 -13.77
CA ASP A 67 5.80 11.74 -15.07
C ASP A 67 5.88 13.27 -14.93
N LEU A 68 5.27 13.84 -13.88
CA LEU A 68 5.34 15.27 -13.57
C LEU A 68 6.75 15.73 -13.20
N ALA A 69 7.54 14.89 -12.53
CA ALA A 69 8.95 15.19 -12.26
C ALA A 69 9.77 15.29 -13.54
N HIS A 70 9.46 14.51 -14.58
CA HIS A 70 10.20 14.49 -15.84
C HIS A 70 9.66 15.53 -16.84
N ALA A 71 8.36 15.59 -17.02
CA ALA A 71 7.69 16.32 -18.12
C ALA A 71 6.70 17.39 -17.65
N GLY A 72 6.49 17.56 -16.35
CA GLY A 72 5.59 18.57 -15.78
C GLY A 72 6.13 20.00 -15.89
N PRO A 73 5.39 20.99 -15.37
CA PRO A 73 5.81 22.38 -15.27
C PRO A 73 7.16 22.51 -14.57
N ALA A 74 8.06 23.35 -15.09
CA ALA A 74 9.43 23.45 -14.61
C ALA A 74 9.53 23.76 -13.09
N GLU A 75 8.64 24.62 -12.60
CA GLU A 75 8.56 25.03 -11.20
C GLU A 75 8.15 23.91 -10.24
N ALA A 76 7.45 22.87 -10.75
CA ALA A 76 6.97 21.76 -9.93
C ALA A 76 7.88 20.50 -9.98
N ARG A 77 8.81 20.44 -10.92
CA ARG A 77 9.64 19.24 -11.17
C ARG A 77 10.43 18.79 -9.95
N ASP A 78 11.10 19.74 -9.29
CA ASP A 78 11.96 19.45 -8.13
C ASP A 78 11.13 18.93 -6.93
N ALA A 79 9.95 19.47 -6.70
CA ALA A 79 9.05 18.99 -5.64
C ALA A 79 8.56 17.57 -5.95
N ASN A 80 8.12 17.32 -7.18
CA ASN A 80 7.69 15.98 -7.61
C ASN A 80 8.84 14.97 -7.56
N GLN A 81 10.08 15.38 -7.91
CA GLN A 81 11.26 14.52 -7.81
C GLN A 81 11.56 14.13 -6.36
N ARG A 82 11.49 15.08 -5.41
CA ARG A 82 11.66 14.76 -3.97
C ARG A 82 10.57 13.82 -3.47
N ARG A 83 9.31 14.06 -3.84
CA ARG A 83 8.18 13.19 -3.47
C ARG A 83 8.38 11.77 -3.99
N ILE A 84 8.63 11.58 -5.28
CA ILE A 84 8.82 10.24 -5.85
C ILE A 84 10.08 9.56 -5.30
N ASP A 85 11.15 10.30 -5.05
CA ASP A 85 12.36 9.79 -4.41
C ASP A 85 12.05 9.22 -3.01
N LEU A 86 11.21 9.90 -2.24
CA LEU A 86 10.78 9.48 -0.91
C LEU A 86 9.88 8.24 -0.97
N MET A 87 8.94 8.20 -1.92
CA MET A 87 7.92 7.16 -1.99
C MET A 87 8.36 5.87 -2.70
N ILE A 88 9.39 5.89 -3.53
CA ILE A 88 9.88 4.68 -4.23
C ILE A 88 10.20 3.51 -3.30
N PRO A 89 10.91 3.69 -2.16
CA PRO A 89 11.11 2.61 -1.20
C PRO A 89 9.79 2.07 -0.62
N VAL A 90 8.84 2.96 -0.31
CA VAL A 90 7.52 2.60 0.21
C VAL A 90 6.75 1.76 -0.82
N ILE A 91 6.68 2.20 -2.06
CA ILE A 91 5.99 1.48 -3.13
C ILE A 91 6.59 0.09 -3.30
N LYS A 92 7.92 0.00 -3.44
CA LYS A 92 8.56 -1.31 -3.60
C LYS A 92 8.34 -2.20 -2.37
N GLY A 93 8.55 -1.68 -1.17
CA GLY A 93 8.46 -2.45 0.07
C GLY A 93 7.02 -2.83 0.40
N TRP A 94 6.14 -1.87 0.53
CA TRP A 94 4.77 -2.09 0.97
C TRP A 94 3.95 -2.93 -0.03
N LEU A 95 4.02 -2.63 -1.34
CA LEU A 95 3.26 -3.38 -2.33
C LEU A 95 3.70 -4.85 -2.43
N THR A 96 4.98 -5.13 -2.24
CA THR A 96 5.48 -6.50 -2.31
C THR A 96 5.22 -7.30 -1.03
N GLU A 97 5.23 -6.67 0.15
CA GLU A 97 4.80 -7.32 1.40
C GLU A 97 3.30 -7.65 1.34
N LEU A 98 2.46 -6.70 0.93
CA LEU A 98 1.04 -6.97 0.72
C LEU A 98 0.79 -8.00 -0.37
N GLY A 99 1.65 -8.05 -1.39
CA GLY A 99 1.65 -9.10 -2.40
C GLY A 99 1.73 -10.49 -1.78
N MET A 100 2.62 -10.67 -0.82
CA MET A 100 2.76 -11.92 -0.06
C MET A 100 1.50 -12.24 0.76
N GLU A 101 0.98 -11.25 1.49
CA GLU A 101 -0.20 -11.41 2.32
C GLU A 101 -1.43 -11.80 1.48
N ILE A 102 -1.71 -11.05 0.42
CA ILE A 102 -2.89 -11.22 -0.42
C ILE A 102 -2.85 -12.57 -1.16
N THR A 103 -1.70 -12.96 -1.71
CA THR A 103 -1.56 -14.25 -2.38
C THR A 103 -1.66 -15.43 -1.42
N SER A 104 -1.19 -15.27 -0.17
CA SER A 104 -1.38 -16.24 0.91
C SER A 104 -2.87 -16.38 1.28
N LEU A 105 -3.61 -15.26 1.39
CA LEU A 105 -5.05 -15.29 1.58
C LEU A 105 -5.76 -15.98 0.41
N GLY A 106 -5.26 -15.81 -0.82
CA GLY A 106 -5.76 -16.52 -1.99
C GLY A 106 -5.66 -18.04 -1.85
N VAL A 107 -4.54 -18.55 -1.37
CA VAL A 107 -4.37 -19.97 -1.03
C VAL A 107 -5.38 -20.39 0.06
N GLN A 108 -5.52 -19.57 1.11
CA GLN A 108 -6.44 -19.86 2.22
C GLN A 108 -7.91 -19.94 1.77
N VAL A 109 -8.37 -19.05 0.88
CA VAL A 109 -9.73 -19.08 0.32
C VAL A 109 -10.00 -20.39 -0.42
N HIS A 110 -9.00 -20.93 -1.12
CA HIS A 110 -9.14 -22.21 -1.82
C HIS A 110 -9.07 -23.44 -0.89
N GLY A 111 -8.66 -23.27 0.39
CA GLY A 111 -8.50 -24.38 1.32
C GLY A 111 -7.44 -25.38 0.84
N GLY A 112 -7.66 -26.67 1.06
CA GLY A 112 -6.72 -27.72 0.60
C GLY A 112 -6.44 -27.68 -0.91
N MET A 113 -7.40 -27.26 -1.71
CA MET A 113 -7.23 -27.05 -3.16
C MET A 113 -6.28 -25.90 -3.48
N GLY A 114 -6.12 -24.92 -2.60
CA GLY A 114 -5.15 -23.84 -2.76
C GLY A 114 -3.71 -24.27 -2.58
N TYR A 115 -3.47 -25.34 -1.81
CA TYR A 115 -2.16 -25.89 -1.56
C TYR A 115 -1.59 -26.68 -2.73
N VAL A 116 -2.45 -27.41 -3.47
CA VAL A 116 -2.03 -28.24 -4.61
C VAL A 116 -1.81 -27.39 -5.87
N GLU A 117 -0.95 -27.85 -6.76
CA GLU A 117 -0.53 -27.06 -7.95
C GLU A 117 -1.62 -26.95 -9.01
N GLU A 118 -2.48 -27.94 -9.12
CA GLU A 118 -3.50 -28.08 -10.18
C GLU A 118 -4.46 -26.89 -10.24
N THR A 119 -4.75 -26.25 -9.10
CA THR A 119 -5.62 -25.07 -9.07
C THR A 119 -4.91 -23.79 -9.52
N GLY A 120 -3.58 -23.76 -9.46
CA GLY A 120 -2.76 -22.59 -9.74
C GLY A 120 -2.87 -21.45 -8.70
N ALA A 121 -3.56 -21.65 -7.57
CA ALA A 121 -3.61 -20.64 -6.51
C ALA A 121 -2.25 -20.46 -5.82
N ALA A 122 -1.56 -21.57 -5.53
CA ALA A 122 -0.22 -21.55 -4.94
C ALA A 122 0.84 -20.92 -5.85
N GLN A 123 0.62 -20.88 -7.18
CA GLN A 123 1.54 -20.28 -8.14
C GLN A 123 1.71 -18.77 -7.89
N TYR A 124 0.63 -18.04 -7.61
CA TYR A 124 0.71 -16.61 -7.30
C TYR A 124 1.60 -16.34 -6.08
N LEU A 125 1.46 -17.16 -5.03
CA LEU A 125 2.27 -17.04 -3.81
C LEU A 125 3.76 -17.34 -4.08
N ARG A 126 4.05 -18.37 -4.88
CA ARG A 126 5.44 -18.70 -5.26
C ARG A 126 6.06 -17.60 -6.11
N ASP A 127 5.32 -17.09 -7.10
CA ASP A 127 5.83 -16.08 -8.03
C ASP A 127 6.08 -14.75 -7.34
N VAL A 128 5.18 -14.31 -6.45
CA VAL A 128 5.34 -13.04 -5.77
C VAL A 128 6.49 -13.06 -4.76
N ARG A 129 6.91 -14.25 -4.28
CA ARG A 129 7.90 -14.40 -3.21
C ARG A 129 9.26 -13.76 -3.54
N ILE A 130 9.63 -13.65 -4.80
CA ILE A 130 10.89 -13.01 -5.18
C ILE A 130 10.83 -11.49 -5.03
N THR A 131 9.65 -10.88 -5.12
CA THR A 131 9.52 -9.42 -5.18
C THR A 131 9.97 -8.69 -3.90
N PRO A 132 9.80 -9.20 -2.66
CA PRO A 132 10.40 -8.61 -1.46
C PRO A 132 11.94 -8.73 -1.40
N ILE A 133 12.55 -9.55 -2.26
CA ILE A 133 13.97 -9.92 -2.16
C ILE A 133 14.82 -9.12 -3.14
N TYR A 134 14.52 -9.15 -4.43
CA TYR A 134 15.36 -8.56 -5.46
C TYR A 134 15.18 -7.04 -5.60
N GLU A 135 16.05 -6.37 -6.37
CA GLU A 135 16.15 -4.91 -6.46
C GLU A 135 16.35 -4.22 -5.08
N GLY A 136 17.03 -4.93 -4.19
CA GLY A 136 17.19 -4.60 -2.77
C GLY A 136 16.04 -5.13 -1.93
N THR A 137 16.37 -5.90 -0.89
CA THR A 137 15.36 -6.45 0.02
C THR A 137 14.50 -5.37 0.65
N ASN A 138 13.31 -5.70 1.13
CA ASN A 138 12.42 -4.71 1.74
C ASN A 138 13.03 -4.06 3.00
N GLY A 139 13.88 -4.77 3.75
CA GLY A 139 14.68 -4.16 4.81
C GLY A 139 15.66 -3.09 4.30
N ILE A 140 16.25 -3.29 3.12
CA ILE A 140 17.09 -2.27 2.47
C ILE A 140 16.24 -1.08 2.00
N GLN A 141 15.03 -1.30 1.49
CA GLN A 141 14.09 -0.22 1.15
C GLN A 141 13.73 0.61 2.38
N ALA A 142 13.43 -0.03 3.49
CA ALA A 142 13.12 0.62 4.76
C ALA A 142 14.31 1.46 5.27
N ALA A 143 15.50 0.91 5.22
CA ALA A 143 16.73 1.64 5.57
C ALA A 143 17.01 2.81 4.61
N ASP A 144 16.76 2.65 3.31
CA ASP A 144 16.90 3.72 2.31
C ASP A 144 15.89 4.85 2.58
N LEU A 145 14.63 4.50 2.89
CA LEU A 145 13.60 5.46 3.26
C LEU A 145 14.06 6.33 4.45
N LEU A 146 14.49 5.72 5.53
CA LEU A 146 14.85 6.45 6.73
C LEU A 146 16.17 7.23 6.57
N ASN A 147 17.26 6.57 6.17
CA ASN A 147 18.58 7.18 6.16
C ASN A 147 18.80 8.18 5.04
N ARG A 148 18.33 7.85 3.83
CA ARG A 148 18.69 8.60 2.62
C ARG A 148 17.58 9.49 2.12
N LYS A 149 16.31 9.09 2.34
CA LYS A 149 15.18 9.84 1.79
C LYS A 149 14.64 10.82 2.82
N LEU A 150 14.21 10.32 3.97
CA LEU A 150 13.68 11.14 5.05
C LEU A 150 14.77 12.03 5.67
N GLY A 151 15.96 11.50 5.92
CA GLY A 151 17.06 12.23 6.52
C GLY A 151 17.69 13.30 5.61
N ARG A 152 17.46 13.27 4.28
CA ARG A 152 18.09 14.21 3.32
C ARG A 152 17.71 15.67 3.57
N ASP A 153 16.44 15.92 3.86
CA ASP A 153 15.87 17.25 4.08
C ASP A 153 15.28 17.44 5.48
N GLY A 154 15.69 16.57 6.42
CA GLY A 154 15.19 16.60 7.79
C GLY A 154 13.68 16.31 7.92
N GLY A 155 13.11 15.63 6.93
CA GLY A 155 11.69 15.27 6.93
C GLY A 155 10.78 16.27 6.23
N ALA A 156 11.29 17.37 5.69
CA ALA A 156 10.46 18.45 5.10
C ALA A 156 9.55 17.95 3.96
N THR A 157 10.04 17.05 3.10
CA THR A 157 9.19 16.45 2.04
C THR A 157 8.07 15.60 2.65
N MET A 158 8.34 14.81 3.69
CA MET A 158 7.32 14.02 4.37
C MET A 158 6.30 14.89 5.07
N GLU A 159 6.73 15.96 5.73
CA GLU A 159 5.84 16.94 6.39
C GLU A 159 4.87 17.58 5.38
N ALA A 160 5.36 17.98 4.21
CA ALA A 160 4.51 18.50 3.15
C ALA A 160 3.47 17.48 2.68
N MET A 161 3.85 16.21 2.51
CA MET A 161 2.93 15.12 2.14
C MET A 161 1.92 14.80 3.25
N GLN A 162 2.33 14.87 4.52
CA GLN A 162 1.43 14.72 5.67
C GLN A 162 0.39 15.86 5.73
N ALA A 163 0.78 17.09 5.38
CA ALA A 163 -0.15 18.21 5.28
C ALA A 163 -1.19 18.00 4.16
N GLU A 164 -0.78 17.50 2.98
CA GLU A 164 -1.71 17.11 1.92
C GLU A 164 -2.71 16.05 2.42
N MET A 165 -2.25 15.06 3.18
CA MET A 165 -3.13 14.02 3.73
C MET A 165 -4.09 14.59 4.76
N ALA A 166 -3.68 15.58 5.57
CA ALA A 166 -4.57 16.25 6.50
C ALA A 166 -5.73 16.94 5.77
N GLU A 167 -5.47 17.67 4.69
CA GLU A 167 -6.51 18.30 3.87
C GLU A 167 -7.51 17.28 3.29
N LEU A 168 -7.02 16.14 2.82
CA LEU A 168 -7.88 15.05 2.32
C LEU A 168 -8.73 14.44 3.44
N ILE A 169 -8.18 14.26 4.62
CA ILE A 169 -8.88 13.73 5.81
C ILE A 169 -9.97 14.69 6.26
N ASP A 170 -9.69 15.98 6.30
CA ASP A 170 -10.68 17.02 6.64
C ASP A 170 -11.85 17.00 5.62
N ALA A 171 -11.55 16.87 4.34
CA ALA A 171 -12.56 16.74 3.29
C ALA A 171 -13.42 15.47 3.46
N LEU A 172 -12.84 14.34 3.90
CA LEU A 172 -13.60 13.12 4.21
C LEU A 172 -14.51 13.29 5.42
N GLN A 173 -14.02 13.93 6.49
CA GLN A 173 -14.81 14.17 7.70
C GLN A 173 -15.99 15.13 7.46
N ALA A 174 -15.86 16.03 6.49
CA ALA A 174 -16.93 16.94 6.09
C ALA A 174 -18.01 16.27 5.21
N GLN A 175 -17.84 14.99 4.80
CA GLN A 175 -18.84 14.29 3.99
C GLN A 175 -20.11 14.01 4.80
N ALA A 176 -21.27 14.11 4.15
CA ALA A 176 -22.57 13.79 4.77
C ALA A 176 -22.76 12.28 5.02
N HIS A 177 -21.99 11.41 4.39
CA HIS A 177 -22.07 9.97 4.58
C HIS A 177 -21.35 9.55 5.86
N PRO A 178 -22.05 8.93 6.84
CA PRO A 178 -21.49 8.65 8.16
C PRO A 178 -20.26 7.74 8.11
N ASP A 179 -20.22 6.77 7.20
CA ASP A 179 -19.07 5.87 7.06
C ASP A 179 -17.83 6.61 6.57
N LEU A 180 -17.97 7.55 5.63
CA LEU A 180 -16.84 8.36 5.15
C LEU A 180 -16.30 9.28 6.25
N ALA A 181 -17.19 9.89 7.04
CA ALA A 181 -16.79 10.68 8.20
C ALA A 181 -16.05 9.83 9.24
N ALA A 182 -16.54 8.61 9.54
CA ALA A 182 -15.89 7.68 10.47
C ALA A 182 -14.49 7.23 9.96
N ILE A 183 -14.35 6.97 8.67
CA ILE A 183 -13.06 6.65 8.03
C ILE A 183 -12.11 7.84 8.17
N GLY A 184 -12.57 9.06 7.93
CA GLY A 184 -11.78 10.27 8.13
C GLY A 184 -11.24 10.40 9.55
N VAL A 185 -12.05 10.07 10.57
CA VAL A 185 -11.60 10.05 11.97
C VAL A 185 -10.50 9.01 12.21
N CYS A 186 -10.65 7.81 11.68
CA CYS A 186 -9.61 6.77 11.78
C CYS A 186 -8.31 7.19 11.09
N LEU A 187 -8.40 7.78 9.90
CA LEU A 187 -7.23 8.25 9.16
C LEU A 187 -6.55 9.43 9.88
N GLN A 188 -7.29 10.28 10.57
CA GLN A 188 -6.71 11.36 11.37
C GLN A 188 -5.85 10.84 12.52
N VAL A 189 -6.31 9.80 13.22
CA VAL A 189 -5.50 9.13 14.26
C VAL A 189 -4.24 8.52 13.65
N ALA A 190 -4.38 7.80 12.53
CA ALA A 190 -3.24 7.19 11.84
C ALA A 190 -2.23 8.25 11.36
N LEU A 191 -2.69 9.41 10.89
CA LEU A 191 -1.82 10.52 10.49
C LEU A 191 -1.07 11.10 11.70
N ALA A 192 -1.76 11.31 12.82
CA ALA A 192 -1.14 11.81 14.05
C ALA A 192 -0.04 10.87 14.55
N ASP A 193 -0.31 9.56 14.55
CA ASP A 193 0.67 8.53 14.91
C ASP A 193 1.86 8.51 13.93
N HIS A 194 1.60 8.68 12.64
CA HIS A 194 2.66 8.73 11.62
C HIS A 194 3.55 9.98 11.77
N VAL A 195 2.97 11.14 12.07
CA VAL A 195 3.72 12.37 12.36
C VAL A 195 4.60 12.18 13.60
N ALA A 196 4.04 11.63 14.68
CA ALA A 196 4.80 11.34 15.90
C ALA A 196 5.95 10.36 15.64
N THR A 197 5.69 9.29 14.91
CA THR A 197 6.71 8.29 14.54
C THR A 197 7.80 8.90 13.67
N THR A 198 7.44 9.73 12.68
CA THR A 198 8.40 10.45 11.83
C THR A 198 9.36 11.30 12.66
N ASN A 199 8.81 12.12 13.57
CA ASN A 199 9.60 12.99 14.43
C ASN A 199 10.52 12.18 15.37
N GLN A 200 9.99 11.12 15.98
CA GLN A 200 10.76 10.24 16.86
C GLN A 200 11.92 9.56 16.12
N LEU A 201 11.67 9.04 14.90
CA LEU A 201 12.71 8.38 14.13
C LEU A 201 13.78 9.35 13.64
N LEU A 202 13.42 10.58 13.26
CA LEU A 202 14.40 11.61 12.90
C LEU A 202 15.27 12.02 14.10
N ALA A 203 14.67 12.19 15.28
CA ALA A 203 15.42 12.47 16.51
C ALA A 203 16.37 11.31 16.84
N THR A 204 15.85 10.08 16.85
CA THR A 204 16.67 8.88 17.12
C THR A 204 17.78 8.70 16.08
N LEU A 205 17.52 9.00 14.80
CA LEU A 205 18.52 8.91 13.73
C LEU A 205 19.72 9.84 13.94
N ALA A 206 19.49 11.00 14.56
CA ALA A 206 20.53 11.95 14.89
C ALA A 206 21.41 11.47 16.06
N GLU A 207 20.86 10.67 16.98
CA GLU A 207 21.55 10.19 18.19
C GLU A 207 22.13 8.79 18.00
N ASP A 208 21.33 7.86 17.53
CA ASP A 208 21.68 6.45 17.32
C ASP A 208 21.06 5.91 16.05
N ARG A 209 21.85 5.88 15.00
CA ARG A 209 21.43 5.37 13.68
C ARG A 209 20.95 3.91 13.73
N PHE A 210 21.56 3.05 14.55
CA PHE A 210 21.18 1.64 14.57
C PHE A 210 19.84 1.44 15.28
N ALA A 211 19.59 2.17 16.36
CA ALA A 211 18.31 2.17 17.05
C ALA A 211 17.19 2.67 16.09
N ALA A 212 17.42 3.77 15.36
CA ALA A 212 16.45 4.27 14.39
C ALA A 212 16.14 3.25 13.28
N LEU A 213 17.14 2.55 12.77
CA LEU A 213 16.96 1.51 11.74
C LEU A 213 16.11 0.33 12.22
N GLY A 214 16.10 0.04 13.54
CA GLY A 214 15.24 -1.00 14.12
C GLY A 214 13.74 -0.77 13.86
N GLY A 215 13.29 0.48 13.80
CA GLY A 215 11.90 0.85 13.50
C GLY A 215 11.60 1.12 12.01
N SER A 216 12.62 1.09 11.14
CA SER A 216 12.48 1.56 9.77
C SER A 216 11.50 0.73 8.92
N PHE A 217 11.45 -0.59 9.12
CA PHE A 217 10.55 -1.46 8.38
C PHE A 217 9.08 -1.17 8.73
N ASP A 218 8.76 -1.10 10.01
CA ASP A 218 7.41 -0.81 10.47
C ASP A 218 6.97 0.60 10.04
N TYR A 219 7.88 1.57 10.05
CA TYR A 219 7.62 2.91 9.54
C TYR A 219 7.31 2.92 8.04
N MET A 220 8.05 2.15 7.24
CA MET A 220 7.77 2.00 5.81
C MET A 220 6.38 1.40 5.58
N MET A 221 6.01 0.37 6.35
CA MET A 221 4.69 -0.25 6.28
C MET A 221 3.59 0.73 6.73
N GLN A 222 3.78 1.44 7.84
CA GLN A 222 2.87 2.47 8.32
C GLN A 222 2.63 3.56 7.26
N THR A 223 3.70 4.03 6.62
CA THR A 223 3.62 5.02 5.52
C THR A 223 2.77 4.49 4.38
N GLY A 224 2.99 3.25 3.94
CA GLY A 224 2.20 2.62 2.88
C GLY A 224 0.72 2.52 3.22
N TYR A 225 0.38 2.07 4.43
CA TYR A 225 -1.02 1.97 4.89
C TYR A 225 -1.70 3.34 4.97
N LEU A 226 -1.03 4.36 5.54
CA LEU A 226 -1.61 5.70 5.65
C LEU A 226 -1.88 6.30 4.28
N PHE A 227 -0.86 6.39 3.42
CA PHE A 227 -1.00 7.04 2.12
C PHE A 227 -1.89 6.25 1.16
N GLY A 228 -1.79 4.92 1.16
CA GLY A 228 -2.68 4.05 0.39
C GLY A 228 -4.13 4.15 0.85
N GLY A 229 -4.38 4.21 2.16
CA GLY A 229 -5.70 4.40 2.74
C GLY A 229 -6.31 5.76 2.41
N CYS A 230 -5.56 6.85 2.55
CA CYS A 230 -6.02 8.20 2.19
C CYS A 230 -6.39 8.27 0.69
N LEU A 231 -5.52 7.79 -0.20
CA LEU A 231 -5.74 7.85 -1.63
C LEU A 231 -6.87 6.94 -2.10
N LEU A 232 -7.13 5.82 -1.42
CA LEU A 232 -8.24 4.94 -1.74
C LEU A 232 -9.59 5.67 -1.69
N TYR A 233 -9.80 6.52 -0.68
CA TYR A 233 -11.07 7.21 -0.47
C TYR A 233 -11.19 8.53 -1.22
N THR A 234 -10.09 9.05 -1.75
CA THR A 234 -10.06 10.31 -2.51
C THR A 234 -9.97 10.10 -4.02
N SER A 235 -9.66 8.87 -4.47
CA SER A 235 -9.67 8.53 -5.90
C SER A 235 -11.10 8.53 -6.43
N PRO A 236 -11.38 9.24 -7.55
CA PRO A 236 -12.71 9.22 -8.15
C PRO A 236 -13.09 7.78 -8.54
N SER A 237 -14.26 7.34 -8.09
CA SER A 237 -14.80 6.05 -8.50
C SER A 237 -15.10 6.09 -10.00
N PRO A 238 -14.84 5.00 -10.77
CA PRO A 238 -15.31 4.92 -12.16
C PRO A 238 -16.81 5.16 -12.32
N ARG A 239 -17.59 4.99 -11.24
CA ARG A 239 -19.05 5.29 -11.22
C ARG A 239 -19.36 6.79 -11.14
N ASP A 240 -18.44 7.61 -10.67
CA ASP A 240 -18.65 9.06 -10.53
C ASP A 240 -18.48 9.79 -11.87
N SER A 241 -17.82 9.15 -12.85
CA SER A 241 -17.64 9.65 -14.21
C SER A 241 -18.82 9.34 -15.16
N ILE A 242 -19.87 8.63 -14.68
CA ILE A 242 -21.03 8.20 -15.48
C ILE A 242 -22.30 8.98 -15.09
N ARG A 243 -22.17 10.12 -14.44
CA ARG A 243 -23.29 11.04 -14.17
C ARG A 243 -23.27 12.24 -15.09
#